data_6b029800642df7e02bf9e27afccfd729
#
_entry.id   6b029800642df7e02bf9e27afccfd729
#
_cell.length_a   1.000
_cell.length_b   1.000
_cell.length_c   1.000
_cell.angle_alpha   90.00
_cell.angle_beta   90.00
_cell.angle_gamma   90.00
#
_symmetry.space_group_name_H-M   'P 1'
#
loop_
_entity.id
_entity.type
_entity.pdbx_description
1 polymer ?
#
loop_
_entity_poly.entity_id
_entity_poly.type
_entity_poly.pdbx_seq_one_letter_code
_entity_poly.pdbx_strand_id
1 'polypeptide(L)'
;GFSSAEKVILSASIAQQNLFGTGNAMTLQMNTGRINRTIALSFTNPYWSIDGVSMGWDIYQRNVDPTSLSVATYKSSSIGAGVRFGYPIAEDDRINFGLSVDQTTIKVYDTSPAPYISFVNTFGDTARSLVATAGWGRDRRDSFLYPTSGVYQRASVEVATPVLDMRYARASYQHQHWFPFGGGHALMLNGDVGYAHGYDGKELPFYKNFYAGGIGSVRGYQQSTLGPRYTDSSGYVRSLGGNRRAIANAEYYFPMPGGGKDK
;
A
#
# COMPACT_ATOMS: atom_id res chain seq x y z
N GLY A 1 -12.98 -3.91 -14.95
CA GLY A 1 -11.65 -4.37 -15.37
C GLY A 1 -11.52 -5.88 -15.32
N PHE A 2 -10.48 -6.41 -15.96
CA PHE A 2 -10.15 -7.84 -15.91
C PHE A 2 -8.66 -7.98 -15.64
N SER A 3 -8.29 -8.86 -14.72
CA SER A 3 -6.92 -9.22 -14.39
C SER A 3 -6.82 -10.73 -14.24
N SER A 4 -5.67 -11.32 -14.61
CA SER A 4 -5.43 -12.75 -14.44
C SER A 4 -5.54 -13.22 -12.98
N ALA A 5 -5.17 -12.36 -12.03
CA ALA A 5 -5.24 -12.61 -10.59
C ALA A 5 -6.62 -12.31 -10.00
N GLU A 6 -7.17 -11.15 -10.30
CA GLU A 6 -8.43 -10.63 -9.72
C GLU A 6 -9.68 -11.10 -10.47
N LYS A 7 -9.53 -11.71 -11.67
CA LYS A 7 -10.62 -12.05 -12.59
C LYS A 7 -11.37 -10.78 -13.03
N VAL A 8 -12.70 -10.77 -12.88
CA VAL A 8 -13.53 -9.61 -13.17
C VAL A 8 -13.53 -8.69 -11.96
N ILE A 9 -13.17 -7.43 -12.17
CA ILE A 9 -13.20 -6.38 -11.17
C ILE A 9 -14.31 -5.40 -11.56
N LEU A 10 -15.30 -5.25 -10.70
CA LEU A 10 -16.28 -4.19 -10.77
C LEU A 10 -15.89 -3.12 -9.74
N SER A 11 -15.62 -1.93 -10.22
CA SER A 11 -15.37 -0.79 -9.37
C SER A 11 -16.43 0.25 -9.63
N ALA A 12 -17.05 0.75 -8.58
CA ALA A 12 -18.00 1.86 -8.62
C ALA A 12 -17.50 2.94 -7.66
N SER A 13 -17.56 4.19 -8.10
CA SER A 13 -17.22 5.32 -7.25
C SER A 13 -18.23 6.44 -7.51
N ILE A 14 -18.80 6.97 -6.43
CA ILE A 14 -19.64 8.16 -6.44
C ILE A 14 -18.87 9.21 -5.66
N ALA A 15 -18.52 10.31 -6.33
CA ALA A 15 -17.79 11.40 -5.72
C ALA A 15 -18.53 12.72 -5.92
N GLN A 16 -18.77 13.44 -4.83
CA GLN A 16 -19.28 14.80 -4.81
C GLN A 16 -18.16 15.71 -4.33
N GLN A 17 -17.59 16.50 -5.24
CA GLN A 17 -16.43 17.36 -4.97
C GLN A 17 -16.76 18.67 -4.23
N ASN A 18 -17.99 19.08 -4.25
CA ASN A 18 -18.46 20.28 -3.57
C ASN A 18 -19.78 19.99 -2.86
N LEU A 19 -19.69 19.24 -1.77
CA LEU A 19 -20.84 18.79 -1.00
C LEU A 19 -21.62 20.00 -0.46
N PHE A 20 -22.86 20.18 -0.93
CA PHE A 20 -23.75 21.30 -0.55
C PHE A 20 -23.10 22.70 -0.71
N GLY A 21 -22.19 22.89 -1.65
CA GLY A 21 -21.53 24.18 -1.87
C GLY A 21 -20.44 24.54 -0.86
N THR A 22 -20.03 23.62 0.02
CA THR A 22 -19.08 23.88 1.11
C THR A 22 -17.61 23.73 0.70
N GLY A 23 -17.30 23.31 -0.53
CA GLY A 23 -15.95 22.96 -0.97
C GLY A 23 -15.43 21.62 -0.44
N ASN A 24 -16.21 20.94 0.39
CA ASN A 24 -15.85 19.61 0.91
C ASN A 24 -16.15 18.52 -0.10
N ALA A 25 -15.36 17.46 -0.09
CA ALA A 25 -15.57 16.29 -0.94
C ALA A 25 -16.04 15.08 -0.13
N MET A 26 -17.00 14.33 -0.68
CA MET A 26 -17.42 13.05 -0.16
C MET A 26 -17.31 12.01 -1.28
N THR A 27 -16.77 10.85 -0.98
CA THR A 27 -16.59 9.76 -1.93
C THR A 27 -17.04 8.45 -1.32
N LEU A 28 -17.94 7.75 -1.99
CA LEU A 28 -18.25 6.35 -1.73
C LEU A 28 -17.57 5.51 -2.81
N GLN A 29 -16.74 4.59 -2.39
CA GLN A 29 -16.00 3.70 -3.27
C GLN A 29 -16.35 2.25 -2.96
N MET A 30 -16.59 1.46 -4.00
CA MET A 30 -16.81 0.02 -3.94
C MET A 30 -15.91 -0.66 -4.96
N ASN A 31 -15.20 -1.68 -4.50
CA ASN A 31 -14.38 -2.55 -5.33
C ASN A 31 -14.73 -4.01 -5.01
N THR A 32 -15.06 -4.80 -6.02
CA THR A 32 -15.49 -6.20 -5.86
C THR A 32 -14.51 -7.19 -6.48
N GLY A 33 -13.21 -6.89 -6.51
CA GLY A 33 -12.19 -7.82 -6.95
C GLY A 33 -12.23 -9.14 -6.18
N ARG A 34 -11.69 -10.19 -6.76
CA ARG A 34 -11.63 -11.52 -6.13
C ARG A 34 -10.69 -11.52 -4.92
N ILE A 35 -9.54 -10.87 -5.06
CA ILE A 35 -8.52 -10.80 -3.99
C ILE A 35 -8.86 -9.69 -3.01
N ASN A 36 -9.22 -8.52 -3.52
CA ASN A 36 -9.52 -7.35 -2.72
C ASN A 36 -10.95 -6.89 -2.94
N ARG A 37 -11.76 -6.96 -1.88
CA ARG A 37 -13.08 -6.32 -1.83
C ARG A 37 -13.02 -5.20 -0.82
N THR A 38 -13.39 -3.99 -1.26
CA THR A 38 -13.34 -2.81 -0.39
C THR A 38 -14.61 -2.01 -0.60
N ILE A 39 -15.22 -1.61 0.50
CA ILE A 39 -16.26 -0.58 0.55
C ILE A 39 -15.70 0.50 1.48
N ALA A 40 -15.65 1.74 1.00
CA ALA A 40 -15.13 2.85 1.77
C ALA A 40 -15.96 4.10 1.54
N LEU A 41 -16.28 4.79 2.62
CA LEU A 41 -16.86 6.13 2.62
C LEU A 41 -15.79 7.08 3.14
N SER A 42 -15.47 8.09 2.37
CA SER A 42 -14.45 9.08 2.70
C SER A 42 -15.01 10.49 2.59
N PHE A 43 -14.66 11.31 3.54
CA PHE A 43 -14.91 12.76 3.53
C PHE A 43 -13.56 13.48 3.54
N THR A 44 -13.48 14.62 2.86
CA THR A 44 -12.29 15.46 2.87
C THR A 44 -12.68 16.93 2.85
N ASN A 45 -12.18 17.68 3.80
CA ASN A 45 -12.14 19.13 3.80
C ASN A 45 -10.72 19.54 3.37
N PRO A 46 -10.51 20.08 2.15
CA PRO A 46 -9.19 20.44 1.66
C PRO A 46 -8.59 21.67 2.35
N TYR A 47 -9.43 22.53 2.95
CA TYR A 47 -9.05 23.77 3.62
C TYR A 47 -9.64 23.82 5.04
N TRP A 48 -9.34 22.80 5.84
CA TRP A 48 -9.77 22.76 7.25
C TRP A 48 -9.16 23.89 8.08
N SER A 49 -7.97 24.34 7.70
CA SER A 49 -7.36 25.55 8.25
C SER A 49 -6.96 26.54 7.17
N ILE A 50 -6.75 27.80 7.55
CA ILE A 50 -6.32 28.90 6.67
C ILE A 50 -4.96 28.58 6.02
N ASP A 51 -4.08 27.88 6.72
CA ASP A 51 -2.74 27.48 6.27
C ASP A 51 -2.75 26.30 5.28
N GLY A 52 -3.92 25.90 4.78
CA GLY A 52 -4.04 24.82 3.78
C GLY A 52 -3.91 23.41 4.36
N VAL A 53 -4.10 23.25 5.68
CA VAL A 53 -4.21 21.91 6.26
C VAL A 53 -5.51 21.29 5.78
N SER A 54 -5.43 20.12 5.16
CA SER A 54 -6.59 19.30 4.84
C SER A 54 -6.92 18.35 5.99
N MET A 55 -8.22 18.10 6.22
CA MET A 55 -8.70 17.11 7.16
C MET A 55 -9.64 16.16 6.43
N GLY A 56 -9.50 14.88 6.70
CA GLY A 56 -10.43 13.87 6.22
C GLY A 56 -10.72 12.82 7.27
N TRP A 57 -11.85 12.15 7.07
CA TRP A 57 -12.15 10.91 7.79
C TRP A 57 -12.61 9.86 6.79
N ASP A 58 -12.43 8.61 7.14
CA ASP A 58 -12.87 7.47 6.36
C ASP A 58 -13.39 6.36 7.26
N ILE A 59 -14.37 5.64 6.73
CA ILE A 59 -14.91 4.41 7.30
C ILE A 59 -14.81 3.37 6.19
N TYR A 60 -14.28 2.20 6.49
CA TYR A 60 -14.08 1.18 5.47
C TYR A 60 -14.27 -0.23 6.00
N GLN A 61 -14.66 -1.09 5.08
CA GLN A 61 -14.57 -2.53 5.22
C GLN A 61 -13.73 -3.08 4.06
N ARG A 62 -12.74 -3.90 4.39
CA ARG A 62 -11.85 -4.52 3.42
C ARG A 62 -11.75 -6.02 3.69
N ASN A 63 -11.94 -6.81 2.65
CA ASN A 63 -11.71 -8.25 2.67
C ASN A 63 -10.60 -8.57 1.68
N VAL A 64 -9.59 -9.32 2.13
CA VAL A 64 -8.45 -9.74 1.32
C VAL A 64 -8.38 -11.25 1.32
N ASP A 65 -8.42 -11.84 0.11
CA ASP A 65 -8.31 -13.28 -0.12
C ASP A 65 -7.16 -13.57 -1.10
N PRO A 66 -5.91 -13.66 -0.62
CA PRO A 66 -4.76 -13.87 -1.49
C PRO A 66 -4.61 -15.33 -1.96
N THR A 67 -5.55 -16.22 -1.69
CA THR A 67 -5.48 -17.65 -2.03
C THR A 67 -5.33 -17.93 -3.53
N SER A 68 -5.70 -16.96 -4.37
CA SER A 68 -5.51 -17.04 -5.83
C SER A 68 -4.11 -16.56 -6.29
N LEU A 69 -3.29 -16.01 -5.39
CA LEU A 69 -1.91 -15.63 -5.63
C LEU A 69 -0.96 -16.75 -5.19
N SER A 70 0.30 -16.66 -5.61
CA SER A 70 1.37 -17.56 -5.14
C SER A 70 1.88 -17.20 -3.72
N VAL A 71 1.01 -16.66 -2.88
CA VAL A 71 1.27 -16.31 -1.48
C VAL A 71 0.63 -17.34 -0.56
N ALA A 72 1.02 -17.28 0.72
CA ALA A 72 0.51 -18.20 1.72
C ALA A 72 -1.01 -18.08 1.92
N THR A 73 -1.66 -19.19 2.22
CA THR A 73 -3.10 -19.32 2.30
C THR A 73 -3.65 -18.75 3.59
N TYR A 74 -4.37 -17.65 3.52
CA TYR A 74 -5.18 -17.07 4.62
C TYR A 74 -6.22 -16.13 4.02
N LYS A 75 -7.20 -15.71 4.82
CA LYS A 75 -8.11 -14.62 4.48
C LYS A 75 -8.11 -13.60 5.60
N SER A 76 -8.26 -12.33 5.25
CA SER A 76 -8.42 -11.27 6.24
C SER A 76 -9.64 -10.42 5.93
N SER A 77 -10.36 -10.05 6.97
CA SER A 77 -11.47 -9.10 6.95
C SER A 77 -11.16 -7.99 7.95
N SER A 78 -11.13 -6.75 7.48
CA SER A 78 -10.88 -5.59 8.33
C SER A 78 -12.02 -4.60 8.20
N ILE A 79 -12.49 -4.10 9.33
CA ILE A 79 -13.38 -2.95 9.41
C ILE A 79 -12.69 -1.87 10.25
N GLY A 80 -12.76 -0.63 9.81
CA GLY A 80 -12.07 0.44 10.50
C GLY A 80 -12.62 1.81 10.18
N ALA A 81 -12.22 2.76 11.00
CA ALA A 81 -12.47 4.18 10.81
C ALA A 81 -11.21 4.97 11.16
N GLY A 82 -10.98 6.06 10.46
CA GLY A 82 -9.80 6.88 10.68
C GLY A 82 -10.03 8.35 10.39
N VAL A 83 -9.13 9.15 10.94
CA VAL A 83 -8.98 10.57 10.61
C VAL A 83 -7.58 10.80 10.03
N ARG A 84 -7.48 11.70 9.09
CA ARG A 84 -6.22 12.06 8.45
C ARG A 84 -6.10 13.55 8.27
N PHE A 85 -4.88 14.04 8.38
CA PHE A 85 -4.53 15.43 8.16
C PHE A 85 -3.41 15.48 7.13
N GLY A 86 -3.47 16.43 6.21
CA GLY A 86 -2.44 16.68 5.21
C GLY A 86 -1.99 18.13 5.32
N TYR A 87 -0.69 18.32 5.45
CA TYR A 87 -0.08 19.63 5.52
C TYR A 87 0.90 19.83 4.35
N PRO A 88 0.63 20.78 3.44
CA PRO A 88 1.58 21.15 2.41
C PRO A 88 2.72 21.98 3.03
N ILE A 89 3.95 21.45 3.02
CA ILE A 89 5.13 22.18 3.51
C ILE A 89 5.63 23.13 2.42
N ALA A 90 5.57 22.68 1.16
CA ALA A 90 5.93 23.40 -0.05
C ALA A 90 5.04 22.94 -1.21
N GLU A 91 5.22 23.53 -2.40
CA GLU A 91 4.45 23.13 -3.60
C GLU A 91 4.62 21.64 -3.92
N ASP A 92 5.83 21.11 -3.76
CA ASP A 92 6.19 19.74 -4.09
C ASP A 92 6.20 18.81 -2.87
N ASP A 93 6.09 19.34 -1.64
CA ASP A 93 6.29 18.59 -0.40
C ASP A 93 5.02 18.56 0.46
N ARG A 94 4.63 17.37 0.89
CA ARG A 94 3.47 17.18 1.76
C ARG A 94 3.78 16.22 2.89
N ILE A 95 3.35 16.57 4.11
CA ILE A 95 3.28 15.65 5.25
C ILE A 95 1.83 15.22 5.47
N ASN A 96 1.65 13.98 5.85
CA ASN A 96 0.35 13.42 6.20
C ASN A 96 0.45 12.74 7.56
N PHE A 97 -0.57 12.93 8.39
CA PHE A 97 -0.75 12.23 9.65
C PHE A 97 -2.11 11.55 9.66
N GLY A 98 -2.18 10.39 10.29
CA GLY A 98 -3.43 9.66 10.41
C GLY A 98 -3.52 8.95 11.75
N LEU A 99 -4.73 8.73 12.21
CA LEU A 99 -5.05 7.89 13.34
C LEU A 99 -6.27 7.05 12.96
N SER A 100 -6.16 5.74 13.04
CA SER A 100 -7.25 4.83 12.72
C SER A 100 -7.45 3.77 13.79
N VAL A 101 -8.69 3.34 13.94
CA VAL A 101 -9.05 2.16 14.73
C VAL A 101 -9.52 1.10 13.77
N ASP A 102 -8.89 -0.06 13.83
CA ASP A 102 -9.16 -1.20 12.97
C ASP A 102 -9.46 -2.45 13.79
N GLN A 103 -10.44 -3.22 13.37
CA GLN A 103 -10.64 -4.60 13.79
C GLN A 103 -10.34 -5.50 12.60
N THR A 104 -9.38 -6.39 12.73
CA THR A 104 -8.98 -7.34 11.69
C THR A 104 -9.23 -8.76 12.17
N THR A 105 -10.00 -9.52 11.41
CA THR A 105 -10.23 -10.94 11.62
C THR A 105 -9.49 -11.74 10.56
N ILE A 106 -8.72 -12.72 10.98
CA ILE A 106 -7.90 -13.59 10.13
C ILE A 106 -8.48 -14.99 10.15
N LYS A 107 -8.64 -15.57 8.97
CA LYS A 107 -9.00 -16.98 8.82
C LYS A 107 -7.81 -17.73 8.24
N VAL A 108 -7.26 -18.67 9.00
CA VAL A 108 -6.27 -19.65 8.57
C VAL A 108 -6.96 -20.97 8.28
N TYR A 109 -6.29 -21.84 7.52
CA TYR A 109 -6.77 -23.17 7.10
C TYR A 109 -5.72 -24.22 7.48
N ASP A 110 -6.07 -25.48 7.44
CA ASP A 110 -5.13 -26.59 7.70
C ASP A 110 -3.96 -26.60 6.71
N THR A 111 -4.17 -26.03 5.51
CA THR A 111 -3.13 -25.83 4.48
C THR A 111 -2.33 -24.56 4.66
N SER A 112 -2.63 -23.73 5.67
CA SER A 112 -1.89 -22.50 5.96
C SER A 112 -0.52 -22.85 6.54
N PRO A 113 0.49 -21.97 6.35
CA PRO A 113 1.82 -22.16 6.94
C PRO A 113 1.75 -22.30 8.45
N ALA A 114 2.54 -23.19 9.01
CA ALA A 114 2.63 -23.39 10.46
C ALA A 114 2.88 -22.10 11.25
N PRO A 115 3.73 -21.15 10.79
CA PRO A 115 3.88 -19.86 11.47
C PRO A 115 2.58 -19.03 11.57
N TYR A 116 1.70 -19.11 10.56
CA TYR A 116 0.42 -18.38 10.57
C TYR A 116 -0.59 -19.01 11.52
N ILE A 117 -0.65 -20.34 11.54
CA ILE A 117 -1.48 -21.09 12.48
C ILE A 117 -1.01 -20.82 13.92
N SER A 118 0.31 -20.86 14.16
CA SER A 118 0.91 -20.55 15.46
C SER A 118 0.60 -19.11 15.90
N PHE A 119 0.71 -18.15 15.01
CA PHE A 119 0.37 -16.76 15.30
C PHE A 119 -1.09 -16.62 15.74
N VAL A 120 -2.03 -17.20 14.99
CA VAL A 120 -3.47 -17.14 15.32
C VAL A 120 -3.77 -17.87 16.62
N ASN A 121 -3.14 -19.02 16.89
CA ASN A 121 -3.31 -19.77 18.15
C ASN A 121 -2.77 -18.97 19.35
N THR A 122 -1.71 -18.18 19.18
CA THR A 122 -1.08 -17.42 20.25
C THR A 122 -1.78 -16.08 20.51
N PHE A 123 -2.17 -15.36 19.45
CA PHE A 123 -2.68 -14.00 19.56
C PHE A 123 -4.17 -13.85 19.23
N GLY A 124 -4.83 -14.95 18.84
CA GLY A 124 -6.23 -14.98 18.44
C GLY A 124 -6.41 -14.71 16.93
N ASP A 125 -7.60 -15.00 16.45
CA ASP A 125 -8.01 -14.78 15.06
C ASP A 125 -8.52 -13.36 14.79
N THR A 126 -8.91 -12.63 15.83
CA THR A 126 -9.44 -11.27 15.75
C THR A 126 -8.63 -10.35 16.64
N ALA A 127 -8.16 -9.25 16.05
CA ALA A 127 -7.35 -8.27 16.74
C ALA A 127 -7.82 -6.84 16.42
N ARG A 128 -7.85 -6.01 17.44
CA ARG A 128 -8.10 -4.58 17.33
C ARG A 128 -6.79 -3.82 17.39
N SER A 129 -6.67 -2.78 16.60
CA SER A 129 -5.50 -1.92 16.59
C SER A 129 -5.87 -0.46 16.53
N LEU A 130 -5.18 0.36 17.32
CA LEU A 130 -5.15 1.81 17.16
C LEU A 130 -3.84 2.16 16.46
N VAL A 131 -3.94 2.59 15.22
CA VAL A 131 -2.79 2.78 14.32
C VAL A 131 -2.57 4.26 14.09
N ALA A 132 -1.40 4.74 14.46
CA ALA A 132 -0.90 6.06 14.10
C ALA A 132 -0.03 5.95 12.85
N THR A 133 -0.23 6.86 11.91
CA THR A 133 0.54 6.93 10.66
C THR A 133 1.13 8.31 10.47
N ALA A 134 2.35 8.35 9.94
CA ALA A 134 2.97 9.58 9.45
C ALA A 134 3.57 9.30 8.07
N GLY A 135 3.40 10.23 7.16
CA GLY A 135 3.91 10.12 5.80
C GLY A 135 4.47 11.44 5.31
N TRP A 136 5.49 11.35 4.48
CA TRP A 136 6.06 12.48 3.76
C TRP A 136 6.19 12.10 2.29
N GLY A 137 5.89 13.03 1.40
CA GLY A 137 6.03 12.87 -0.04
C GLY A 137 6.55 14.12 -0.69
N ARG A 138 7.50 13.93 -1.63
CA ARG A 138 8.05 14.96 -2.50
C ARG A 138 7.96 14.49 -3.94
N ASP A 139 7.37 15.31 -4.81
CA ASP A 139 7.29 15.03 -6.24
C ASP A 139 7.76 16.24 -7.05
N ARG A 140 9.00 16.18 -7.52
CA ARG A 140 9.66 17.19 -8.35
C ARG A 140 9.96 16.66 -9.74
N ARG A 141 9.11 15.79 -10.26
CA ARG A 141 9.22 15.30 -11.63
C ARG A 141 8.71 16.35 -12.60
N ASP A 142 9.34 16.42 -13.77
CA ASP A 142 8.92 17.29 -14.86
C ASP A 142 7.55 16.91 -15.45
N SER A 143 7.16 15.64 -15.35
CA SER A 143 5.86 15.12 -15.76
C SER A 143 5.39 14.00 -14.83
N PHE A 144 4.10 13.98 -14.54
CA PHE A 144 3.50 12.89 -13.78
C PHE A 144 3.38 11.59 -14.61
N LEU A 145 3.04 11.71 -15.90
CA LEU A 145 2.77 10.56 -16.77
C LEU A 145 4.05 10.03 -17.44
N TYR A 146 4.89 10.94 -17.93
CA TYR A 146 6.10 10.60 -18.68
C TYR A 146 7.29 11.40 -18.14
N PRO A 147 7.76 11.08 -16.93
CA PRO A 147 8.89 11.80 -16.36
C PRO A 147 10.18 11.51 -17.12
N THR A 148 10.93 12.56 -17.38
CA THR A 148 12.27 12.48 -17.98
C THR A 148 13.34 13.04 -17.07
N SER A 149 12.96 13.89 -16.12
CA SER A 149 13.86 14.50 -15.14
C SER A 149 13.18 14.69 -13.79
N GLY A 150 13.98 14.83 -12.75
CA GLY A 150 13.49 15.17 -11.41
C GLY A 150 13.54 14.01 -10.43
N VAL A 151 12.87 14.19 -9.29
CA VAL A 151 12.94 13.30 -8.14
C VAL A 151 11.54 13.04 -7.58
N TYR A 152 11.27 11.79 -7.26
CA TYR A 152 10.12 11.40 -6.46
C TYR A 152 10.59 10.69 -5.19
N GLN A 153 10.10 11.13 -4.04
CA GLN A 153 10.44 10.55 -2.74
C GLN A 153 9.19 10.34 -1.92
N ARG A 154 9.14 9.24 -1.19
CA ARG A 154 8.07 8.94 -0.26
C ARG A 154 8.61 8.20 0.95
N ALA A 155 8.28 8.71 2.13
CA ALA A 155 8.51 8.02 3.40
C ALA A 155 7.17 7.77 4.10
N SER A 156 7.05 6.66 4.79
CA SER A 156 5.89 6.38 5.63
C SER A 156 6.27 5.57 6.86
N VAL A 157 5.62 5.89 7.97
CA VAL A 157 5.72 5.15 9.24
C VAL A 157 4.31 4.82 9.70
N GLU A 158 4.12 3.61 10.18
CA GLU A 158 2.88 3.09 10.73
C GLU A 158 3.22 2.43 12.07
N VAL A 159 2.50 2.82 13.13
CA VAL A 159 2.70 2.27 14.48
C VAL A 159 1.34 1.88 15.04
N ALA A 160 1.14 0.59 15.32
CA ALA A 160 0.02 0.14 16.13
C ALA A 160 0.35 0.39 17.61
N THR A 161 -0.37 1.31 18.22
CA THR A 161 -0.10 1.77 19.60
C THR A 161 -0.42 0.68 20.63
N PRO A 162 0.23 0.68 21.81
CA PRO A 162 0.03 -0.36 22.84
C PRO A 162 -1.31 -0.23 23.60
N VAL A 163 -2.26 0.53 23.07
CA VAL A 163 -3.59 0.74 23.69
C VAL A 163 -4.52 -0.45 23.46
N LEU A 164 -4.39 -1.12 22.29
CA LEU A 164 -5.22 -2.25 21.89
C LEU A 164 -4.37 -3.53 21.74
N ASP A 165 -4.87 -4.51 20.98
CA ASP A 165 -4.31 -5.87 20.94
C ASP A 165 -2.97 -5.96 20.19
N MET A 166 -2.79 -5.16 19.15
CA MET A 166 -1.63 -5.22 18.27
C MET A 166 -0.54 -4.23 18.66
N ARG A 167 0.73 -4.66 18.50
CA ARG A 167 1.92 -3.86 18.79
C ARG A 167 2.98 -4.11 17.74
N TYR A 168 3.02 -3.27 16.72
CA TYR A 168 4.02 -3.33 15.67
C TYR A 168 4.36 -1.93 15.16
N ALA A 169 5.54 -1.80 14.60
CA ALA A 169 5.98 -0.63 13.86
C ALA A 169 6.40 -1.05 12.46
N ARG A 170 6.08 -0.24 11.47
CA ARG A 170 6.42 -0.46 10.06
C ARG A 170 6.85 0.86 9.46
N ALA A 171 7.98 0.86 8.76
CA ALA A 171 8.50 2.02 8.04
C ALA A 171 8.84 1.63 6.60
N SER A 172 8.68 2.55 5.67
CA SER A 172 9.12 2.38 4.30
C SER A 172 9.62 3.70 3.72
N TYR A 173 10.57 3.61 2.81
CA TYR A 173 11.10 4.73 2.06
C TYR A 173 11.33 4.33 0.61
N GLN A 174 10.88 5.18 -0.31
CA GLN A 174 11.10 5.05 -1.74
C GLN A 174 11.77 6.31 -2.26
N HIS A 175 12.75 6.13 -3.13
CA HIS A 175 13.43 7.20 -3.84
C HIS A 175 13.53 6.85 -5.31
N GLN A 176 13.06 7.73 -6.18
CA GLN A 176 13.22 7.62 -7.63
C GLN A 176 13.89 8.89 -8.14
N HIS A 177 14.85 8.73 -9.02
CA HIS A 177 15.56 9.83 -9.64
C HIS A 177 15.66 9.62 -11.16
N TRP A 178 15.25 10.60 -11.91
CA TRP A 178 15.33 10.62 -13.38
C TRP A 178 16.46 11.54 -13.82
N PHE A 179 17.40 10.97 -14.59
CA PHE A 179 18.55 11.65 -15.14
C PHE A 179 18.33 11.82 -16.65
N PRO A 180 18.10 13.04 -17.16
CA PRO A 180 17.92 13.29 -18.57
C PRO A 180 19.27 13.26 -19.31
N PHE A 181 19.30 12.60 -20.48
CA PHE A 181 20.48 12.58 -21.36
C PHE A 181 20.26 13.36 -22.65
N GLY A 182 19.12 14.05 -22.80
CA GLY A 182 18.72 14.75 -24.00
C GLY A 182 18.12 13.83 -25.07
N GLY A 183 17.50 14.42 -26.12
CA GLY A 183 16.90 13.65 -27.23
C GLY A 183 15.74 12.72 -26.79
N GLY A 184 15.13 12.94 -25.64
CA GLY A 184 14.08 12.06 -25.11
C GLY A 184 14.60 10.83 -24.35
N HIS A 185 15.91 10.75 -24.13
CA HIS A 185 16.55 9.68 -23.35
C HIS A 185 16.60 10.04 -21.87
N ALA A 186 16.32 9.10 -20.98
CA ALA A 186 16.45 9.26 -19.55
C ALA A 186 16.81 7.94 -18.86
N LEU A 187 17.53 8.01 -17.74
CA LEU A 187 17.77 6.89 -16.83
C LEU A 187 16.99 7.14 -15.55
N MET A 188 16.15 6.20 -15.15
CA MET A 188 15.49 6.20 -13.86
C MET A 188 16.18 5.20 -12.93
N LEU A 189 16.57 5.67 -11.75
CA LEU A 189 17.00 4.84 -10.64
C LEU A 189 15.93 4.85 -9.57
N ASN A 190 15.50 3.68 -9.10
CA ASN A 190 14.54 3.52 -8.03
C ASN A 190 15.11 2.66 -6.91
N GLY A 191 15.01 3.14 -5.68
CA GLY A 191 15.28 2.39 -4.47
C GLY A 191 14.02 2.34 -3.60
N ASP A 192 13.67 1.16 -3.09
CA ASP A 192 12.54 0.95 -2.17
C ASP A 192 13.03 0.10 -1.00
N VAL A 193 12.95 0.63 0.20
CA VAL A 193 13.32 -0.08 1.42
C VAL A 193 12.17 -0.07 2.42
N GLY A 194 12.03 -1.17 3.15
CA GLY A 194 11.01 -1.33 4.17
C GLY A 194 11.52 -2.16 5.34
N TYR A 195 11.07 -1.79 6.53
CA TYR A 195 11.34 -2.51 7.77
C TYR A 195 10.09 -2.53 8.64
N ALA A 196 9.79 -3.68 9.24
CA ALA A 196 8.70 -3.83 10.18
C ALA A 196 9.10 -4.79 11.31
N HIS A 197 8.58 -4.55 12.50
CA HIS A 197 8.78 -5.44 13.65
C HIS A 197 7.62 -5.32 14.64
N GLY A 198 7.36 -6.40 15.37
CA GLY A 198 6.51 -6.37 16.56
C GLY A 198 7.31 -5.92 17.78
N TYR A 199 6.66 -5.35 18.78
CA TYR A 199 7.31 -4.89 20.01
C TYR A 199 6.47 -5.28 21.25
N ASP A 200 7.03 -5.12 22.45
CA ASP A 200 6.43 -5.51 23.75
C ASP A 200 5.94 -6.96 23.78
N GLY A 201 6.78 -7.90 23.30
CA GLY A 201 6.48 -9.32 23.29
C GLY A 201 5.45 -9.78 22.27
N LYS A 202 5.00 -8.90 21.37
CA LYS A 202 4.15 -9.24 20.23
C LYS A 202 4.97 -9.46 18.97
N GLU A 203 4.59 -10.46 18.19
CA GLU A 203 5.16 -10.67 16.87
C GLU A 203 4.56 -9.72 15.84
N LEU A 204 5.32 -9.43 14.78
CA LEU A 204 4.77 -8.71 13.63
C LEU A 204 3.65 -9.55 13.01
N PRO A 205 2.43 -9.00 12.86
CA PRO A 205 1.38 -9.70 12.15
C PRO A 205 1.81 -10.04 10.71
N PHE A 206 1.72 -11.30 10.33
CA PHE A 206 2.19 -11.78 9.02
C PHE A 206 1.51 -11.06 7.83
N TYR A 207 0.29 -10.59 7.99
CA TYR A 207 -0.43 -9.80 6.98
C TYR A 207 0.10 -8.35 6.83
N LYS A 208 1.06 -7.95 7.68
CA LYS A 208 1.80 -6.69 7.57
C LYS A 208 3.19 -6.88 6.94
N ASN A 209 3.56 -8.11 6.57
CA ASN A 209 4.80 -8.41 5.87
C ASN A 209 4.89 -7.67 4.52
N PHE A 210 6.13 -7.43 4.09
CA PHE A 210 6.43 -6.94 2.75
C PHE A 210 6.54 -8.10 1.78
N TYR A 211 6.11 -7.88 0.55
CA TYR A 211 6.26 -8.79 -0.57
C TYR A 211 7.03 -8.12 -1.70
N ALA A 212 7.71 -8.90 -2.53
CA ALA A 212 8.42 -8.45 -3.71
C ALA A 212 8.24 -9.43 -4.88
N GLY A 213 8.43 -8.94 -6.09
CA GLY A 213 8.19 -9.64 -7.36
C GLY A 213 6.99 -9.03 -8.11
N GLY A 214 7.05 -9.12 -9.43
CA GLY A 214 6.05 -8.56 -10.34
C GLY A 214 6.44 -7.20 -10.93
N ILE A 215 5.62 -6.74 -11.87
CA ILE A 215 5.87 -5.52 -12.67
C ILE A 215 6.06 -4.27 -11.77
N GLY A 216 5.34 -4.20 -10.65
CA GLY A 216 5.42 -3.05 -9.72
C GLY A 216 6.63 -3.06 -8.77
N SER A 217 7.46 -4.11 -8.79
CA SER A 217 8.63 -4.19 -7.91
C SER A 217 9.87 -4.76 -8.61
N VAL A 218 9.92 -6.07 -8.89
CA VAL A 218 11.04 -6.72 -9.59
C VAL A 218 10.49 -7.43 -10.82
N ARG A 219 10.71 -6.86 -12.00
CA ARG A 219 10.27 -7.42 -13.28
C ARG A 219 10.96 -8.76 -13.56
N GLY A 220 10.28 -9.63 -14.30
CA GLY A 220 10.75 -10.99 -14.60
C GLY A 220 10.41 -12.04 -13.57
N TYR A 221 9.92 -11.63 -12.41
CA TYR A 221 9.40 -12.53 -11.38
C TYR A 221 7.88 -12.45 -11.28
N GLN A 222 7.25 -13.56 -10.91
CA GLN A 222 5.83 -13.58 -10.58
C GLN A 222 5.54 -12.65 -9.41
N GLN A 223 4.32 -12.08 -9.40
CA GLN A 223 3.91 -11.15 -8.34
C GLN A 223 4.00 -11.81 -6.96
N SER A 224 4.67 -11.12 -6.03
CA SER A 224 4.79 -11.52 -4.62
C SER A 224 5.48 -12.87 -4.37
N THR A 225 6.35 -13.34 -5.26
CA THR A 225 7.02 -14.66 -5.14
C THR A 225 8.43 -14.60 -4.56
N LEU A 226 9.00 -13.41 -4.39
CA LEU A 226 10.35 -13.26 -3.83
C LEU A 226 10.32 -13.22 -2.31
N GLY A 227 11.38 -13.75 -1.67
CA GLY A 227 11.57 -13.77 -0.22
C GLY A 227 11.39 -15.16 0.40
N PRO A 228 11.16 -15.24 1.73
CA PRO A 228 10.92 -16.47 2.44
C PRO A 228 9.75 -17.28 1.85
N ARG A 229 9.93 -18.60 1.75
CA ARG A 229 8.97 -19.49 1.08
C ARG A 229 8.57 -20.62 2.02
N TYR A 230 7.40 -21.15 1.78
CA TYR A 230 6.84 -22.33 2.42
C TYR A 230 6.31 -23.29 1.35
N THR A 231 6.59 -24.58 1.50
CA THR A 231 6.02 -25.62 0.65
C THR A 231 4.85 -26.23 1.41
N ASP A 232 3.66 -26.16 0.84
CA ASP A 232 2.46 -26.76 1.44
C ASP A 232 2.47 -28.29 1.32
N SER A 233 1.51 -28.94 1.98
CA SER A 233 1.36 -30.40 1.94
C SER A 233 1.07 -30.97 0.55
N SER A 234 0.67 -30.11 -0.40
CA SER A 234 0.39 -30.45 -1.81
C SER A 234 1.61 -30.19 -2.71
N GLY A 235 2.76 -29.79 -2.15
CA GLY A 235 4.00 -29.51 -2.88
C GLY A 235 4.06 -28.13 -3.54
N TYR A 236 3.06 -27.27 -3.34
CA TYR A 236 3.11 -25.90 -3.88
C TYR A 236 3.96 -24.99 -3.03
N VAL A 237 4.86 -24.25 -3.69
CA VAL A 237 5.72 -23.26 -3.06
C VAL A 237 4.99 -21.91 -2.99
N ARG A 238 4.86 -21.37 -1.78
CA ARG A 238 4.17 -20.11 -1.52
C ARG A 238 5.08 -19.13 -0.79
N SER A 239 4.94 -17.83 -1.06
CA SER A 239 5.70 -16.79 -0.37
C SER A 239 5.05 -16.46 0.97
N LEU A 240 5.88 -16.31 2.00
CA LEU A 240 5.48 -15.83 3.32
C LEU A 240 5.59 -14.31 3.46
N GLY A 241 6.24 -13.64 2.50
CA GLY A 241 6.69 -12.28 2.68
C GLY A 241 7.81 -12.18 3.72
N GLY A 242 8.17 -10.97 4.11
CA GLY A 242 9.21 -10.74 5.11
C GLY A 242 9.03 -9.41 5.83
N ASN A 243 9.69 -9.27 6.96
CA ASN A 243 9.69 -8.06 7.76
C ASN A 243 10.70 -7.00 7.26
N ARG A 244 11.47 -7.32 6.23
CA ARG A 244 12.43 -6.41 5.58
C ARG A 244 12.28 -6.52 4.08
N ARG A 245 12.40 -5.38 3.40
CA ARG A 245 12.42 -5.31 1.95
C ARG A 245 13.48 -4.32 1.49
N ALA A 246 14.24 -4.69 0.46
CA ALA A 246 15.12 -3.78 -0.26
C ALA A 246 15.05 -4.13 -1.75
N ILE A 247 14.70 -3.14 -2.57
CA ILE A 247 14.58 -3.27 -4.03
C ILE A 247 15.34 -2.12 -4.65
N ALA A 248 16.10 -2.42 -5.71
CA ALA A 248 16.75 -1.43 -6.55
C ALA A 248 16.44 -1.75 -8.00
N ASN A 249 16.01 -0.74 -8.77
CA ASN A 249 15.74 -0.85 -10.19
C ASN A 249 16.48 0.26 -10.94
N ALA A 250 16.97 -0.07 -12.12
CA ALA A 250 17.49 0.88 -13.10
C ALA A 250 16.72 0.69 -14.41
N GLU A 251 16.14 1.76 -14.95
CA GLU A 251 15.35 1.72 -16.17
C GLU A 251 15.83 2.80 -17.13
N TYR A 252 16.14 2.39 -18.36
CA TYR A 252 16.52 3.30 -19.40
C TYR A 252 15.35 3.56 -20.35
N TYR A 253 15.00 4.81 -20.48
CA TYR A 253 13.94 5.29 -21.36
C TYR A 253 14.53 5.87 -22.62
N PHE A 254 13.96 5.52 -23.76
CA PHE A 254 14.37 6.03 -25.06
C PHE A 254 13.14 6.26 -25.95
N PRO A 255 13.18 7.25 -26.86
CA PRO A 255 12.07 7.50 -27.77
C PRO A 255 11.87 6.32 -28.72
N MET A 256 10.60 6.01 -29.00
CA MET A 256 10.28 4.92 -29.93
C MET A 256 10.79 5.27 -31.35
N PRO A 257 11.53 4.38 -32.01
CA PRO A 257 11.99 4.60 -33.39
C PRO A 257 10.79 4.82 -34.34
N GLY A 258 10.80 5.90 -35.10
CA GLY A 258 9.70 6.27 -36.01
C GLY A 258 8.50 6.98 -35.34
N GLY A 259 8.51 7.18 -34.04
CA GLY A 259 7.56 8.05 -33.34
C GLY A 259 7.88 9.52 -33.68
N GLY A 260 6.93 10.24 -34.28
CA GLY A 260 7.05 11.68 -34.50
C GLY A 260 7.26 12.42 -33.16
N LYS A 261 7.64 13.71 -33.23
CA LYS A 261 7.85 14.57 -32.06
C LYS A 261 6.58 14.82 -31.23
N ASP A 262 5.44 14.36 -31.69
CA ASP A 262 4.15 14.44 -31.01
C ASP A 262 4.03 13.23 -30.08
N LYS A 263 4.17 13.50 -28.79
CA LYS A 263 4.00 12.56 -27.69
C LYS A 263 2.54 12.33 -27.40
#